data_12a615814d14be2a1a2de35443b6820c
#
_entry.id   12a615814d14be2a1a2de35443b6820c
#
_cell.length_a   1.000
_cell.length_b   1.000
_cell.length_c   1.000
_cell.angle_alpha   90.00
_cell.angle_beta   90.00
_cell.angle_gamma   90.00
#
_symmetry.space_group_name_H-M   'P 1'
#
loop_
_entity.id
_entity.type
_entity.pdbx_description
1 polymer ?
#
loop_
_entity_poly.entity_id
_entity_poly.type
_entity_poly.pdbx_seq_one_letter_code
_entity_poly.pdbx_strand_id
1 'polypeptide(L)'
;AITTITKYLIMLFGGLVGFSMIGIEWSKLQWLVAALGVGLGFGLQEIFANFISGLIILFEKPIRIGDTVTIRDLTGSITRINTRATTISDWDRKEIIVPNKAFITEQFINWSLSDSVTRVVLTVPAPSDANSEEVTQILYTAAERCSFVIDNPAPEVFLVDLQQGIQIFELRIYAAEMGHRMPLRHEIHQLILAGFREHGIDMPFPPFQMRLESLDGRKTGRTLTSAARTRPAGSL
;
A
#
# COMPACT_ATOMS: atom_id res chain seq x y z
N ALA A 1 -37.02 -7.94 16.28
CA ALA A 1 -36.82 -7.81 14.82
C ALA A 1 -37.78 -8.73 14.03
N ILE A 2 -37.74 -10.06 14.22
CA ILE A 2 -38.57 -11.02 13.48
C ILE A 2 -40.06 -10.71 13.65
N THR A 3 -40.51 -10.48 14.89
CA THR A 3 -41.92 -10.14 15.22
C THR A 3 -42.38 -8.87 14.49
N THR A 4 -41.52 -7.89 14.37
CA THR A 4 -41.84 -6.62 13.69
C THR A 4 -41.99 -6.83 12.18
N ILE A 5 -41.09 -7.61 11.57
CA ILE A 5 -41.14 -7.96 10.12
C ILE A 5 -42.43 -8.75 9.83
N THR A 6 -42.76 -9.77 10.66
CA THR A 6 -43.97 -10.57 10.52
C THR A 6 -45.23 -9.70 10.61
N LYS A 7 -45.24 -8.73 11.53
CA LYS A 7 -46.38 -7.79 11.67
C LYS A 7 -46.57 -6.95 10.39
N TYR A 8 -45.48 -6.41 9.79
CA TYR A 8 -45.60 -5.65 8.55
C TYR A 8 -46.01 -6.52 7.36
N LEU A 9 -45.54 -7.77 7.26
CA LEU A 9 -45.99 -8.71 6.25
C LEU A 9 -47.46 -9.02 6.38
N ILE A 10 -47.97 -9.31 7.59
CA ILE A 10 -49.38 -9.55 7.85
C ILE A 10 -50.23 -8.31 7.49
N MET A 11 -49.76 -7.10 7.84
CA MET A 11 -50.46 -5.87 7.47
C MET A 11 -50.51 -5.66 5.93
N LEU A 12 -49.42 -5.96 5.24
CA LEU A 12 -49.33 -5.85 3.76
C LEU A 12 -50.33 -6.84 3.12
N PHE A 13 -50.23 -8.13 3.47
CA PHE A 13 -51.13 -9.15 2.92
C PHE A 13 -52.60 -8.93 3.33
N GLY A 14 -52.85 -8.56 4.58
CA GLY A 14 -54.22 -8.21 5.05
C GLY A 14 -54.79 -7.00 4.30
N GLY A 15 -53.96 -6.00 4.01
CA GLY A 15 -54.37 -4.86 3.21
C GLY A 15 -54.73 -5.25 1.78
N LEU A 16 -53.91 -6.09 1.11
CA LEU A 16 -54.22 -6.58 -0.26
C LEU A 16 -55.53 -7.39 -0.31
N VAL A 17 -55.77 -8.27 0.68
CA VAL A 17 -57.05 -9.01 0.78
C VAL A 17 -58.21 -8.05 1.04
N GLY A 18 -58.05 -7.06 1.91
CA GLY A 18 -59.05 -6.04 2.18
C GLY A 18 -59.43 -5.25 0.94
N PHE A 19 -58.47 -4.81 0.10
CA PHE A 19 -58.73 -4.14 -1.17
C PHE A 19 -59.49 -5.05 -2.14
N SER A 20 -59.19 -6.34 -2.20
CA SER A 20 -59.90 -7.30 -3.02
C SER A 20 -61.37 -7.44 -2.59
N MET A 21 -61.67 -7.42 -1.28
CA MET A 21 -63.04 -7.52 -0.74
C MET A 21 -63.90 -6.28 -1.04
N ILE A 22 -63.29 -5.11 -1.21
CA ILE A 22 -63.98 -3.85 -1.58
C ILE A 22 -64.28 -3.80 -3.08
N GLY A 23 -63.93 -4.85 -3.86
CA GLY A 23 -64.22 -4.95 -5.30
C GLY A 23 -63.19 -4.25 -6.24
N ILE A 24 -61.99 -3.98 -5.73
CA ILE A 24 -60.92 -3.52 -6.57
C ILE A 24 -60.46 -4.70 -7.45
N GLU A 25 -60.46 -4.47 -8.78
CA GLU A 25 -60.03 -5.47 -9.75
C GLU A 25 -58.59 -5.94 -9.46
N TRP A 26 -58.37 -7.24 -9.49
CA TRP A 26 -57.07 -7.85 -9.26
C TRP A 26 -55.96 -7.31 -10.17
N SER A 27 -56.31 -6.95 -11.39
CA SER A 27 -55.42 -6.30 -12.37
C SER A 27 -54.78 -5.01 -11.83
N LYS A 28 -55.54 -4.17 -11.14
CA LYS A 28 -55.06 -2.93 -10.52
C LYS A 28 -54.12 -3.18 -9.33
N LEU A 29 -54.44 -4.21 -8.52
CA LEU A 29 -53.58 -4.64 -7.40
C LEU A 29 -52.26 -5.19 -7.89
N GLN A 30 -52.21 -5.93 -9.00
CA GLN A 30 -50.95 -6.43 -9.59
C GLN A 30 -49.99 -5.31 -9.95
N TRP A 31 -50.49 -4.21 -10.57
CA TRP A 31 -49.63 -3.07 -10.89
C TRP A 31 -49.09 -2.38 -9.67
N LEU A 32 -49.90 -2.26 -8.61
CA LEU A 32 -49.46 -1.69 -7.35
C LEU A 32 -48.37 -2.57 -6.68
N VAL A 33 -48.58 -3.89 -6.62
CA VAL A 33 -47.61 -4.84 -6.07
C VAL A 33 -46.31 -4.84 -6.91
N ALA A 34 -46.42 -4.81 -8.22
CA ALA A 34 -45.26 -4.74 -9.11
C ALA A 34 -44.47 -3.44 -8.89
N ALA A 35 -45.14 -2.30 -8.80
CA ALA A 35 -44.47 -1.01 -8.56
C ALA A 35 -43.78 -0.99 -7.17
N LEU A 36 -44.44 -1.51 -6.12
CA LEU A 36 -43.84 -1.63 -4.79
C LEU A 36 -42.66 -2.60 -4.80
N GLY A 37 -42.76 -3.73 -5.52
CA GLY A 37 -41.70 -4.73 -5.65
C GLY A 37 -40.46 -4.14 -6.33
N VAL A 38 -40.66 -3.38 -7.41
CA VAL A 38 -39.56 -2.68 -8.11
C VAL A 38 -38.92 -1.65 -7.19
N GLY A 39 -39.72 -0.81 -6.51
CA GLY A 39 -39.22 0.19 -5.58
C GLY A 39 -38.41 -0.44 -4.42
N LEU A 40 -38.94 -1.52 -3.83
CA LEU A 40 -38.28 -2.25 -2.79
C LEU A 40 -36.99 -2.92 -3.29
N GLY A 41 -37.01 -3.47 -4.52
CA GLY A 41 -35.84 -4.06 -5.17
C GLY A 41 -34.70 -3.06 -5.33
N PHE A 42 -34.98 -1.85 -5.81
CA PHE A 42 -33.99 -0.78 -5.86
C PHE A 42 -33.50 -0.36 -4.48
N GLY A 43 -34.40 -0.26 -3.49
CA GLY A 43 -34.04 0.07 -2.10
C GLY A 43 -33.14 -0.98 -1.42
N LEU A 44 -33.25 -2.24 -1.81
CA LEU A 44 -32.46 -3.35 -1.25
C LEU A 44 -31.26 -3.78 -2.13
N GLN A 45 -31.07 -3.16 -3.30
CA GLN A 45 -30.07 -3.54 -4.28
C GLN A 45 -28.67 -3.66 -3.69
N GLU A 46 -28.24 -2.70 -2.88
CA GLU A 46 -26.91 -2.71 -2.27
C GLU A 46 -26.75 -3.84 -1.24
N ILE A 47 -27.82 -4.16 -0.52
CA ILE A 47 -27.79 -5.25 0.46
C ILE A 47 -27.61 -6.59 -0.25
N PHE A 48 -28.35 -6.83 -1.32
CA PHE A 48 -28.23 -8.03 -2.15
C PHE A 48 -26.88 -8.12 -2.84
N ALA A 49 -26.38 -7.00 -3.42
CA ALA A 49 -25.07 -6.98 -4.06
C ALA A 49 -23.95 -7.38 -3.08
N ASN A 50 -23.97 -6.84 -1.85
CA ASN A 50 -22.99 -7.20 -0.83
C ASN A 50 -23.12 -8.65 -0.36
N PHE A 51 -24.33 -9.16 -0.25
CA PHE A 51 -24.59 -10.55 0.12
C PHE A 51 -24.05 -11.51 -0.95
N ILE A 52 -24.38 -11.29 -2.22
CA ILE A 52 -23.90 -12.11 -3.34
C ILE A 52 -22.37 -12.03 -3.45
N SER A 53 -21.79 -10.84 -3.30
CA SER A 53 -20.33 -10.68 -3.27
C SER A 53 -19.69 -11.47 -2.13
N GLY A 54 -20.32 -11.52 -0.95
CA GLY A 54 -19.86 -12.35 0.17
C GLY A 54 -19.87 -13.86 -0.17
N LEU A 55 -20.87 -14.33 -0.91
CA LEU A 55 -20.89 -15.71 -1.41
C LEU A 55 -19.77 -15.96 -2.42
N ILE A 56 -19.54 -15.04 -3.37
CA ILE A 56 -18.45 -15.15 -4.35
C ILE A 56 -17.10 -15.24 -3.62
N ILE A 57 -16.86 -14.36 -2.65
CA ILE A 57 -15.62 -14.40 -1.83
C ILE A 57 -15.45 -15.75 -1.15
N LEU A 58 -16.53 -16.36 -0.64
CA LEU A 58 -16.47 -17.66 0.02
C LEU A 58 -16.10 -18.80 -0.94
N PHE A 59 -16.61 -18.76 -2.19
CA PHE A 59 -16.37 -19.81 -3.19
C PHE A 59 -15.03 -19.61 -3.92
N GLU A 60 -14.76 -18.42 -4.44
CA GLU A 60 -13.57 -18.14 -5.26
C GLU A 60 -12.34 -17.80 -4.42
N LYS A 61 -12.55 -17.31 -3.17
CA LYS A 61 -11.50 -16.97 -2.21
C LYS A 61 -10.43 -16.02 -2.76
N PRO A 62 -10.79 -14.91 -3.42
CA PRO A 62 -9.85 -13.91 -3.85
C PRO A 62 -9.15 -13.21 -2.67
N ILE A 63 -9.73 -13.31 -1.50
CA ILE A 63 -9.21 -12.87 -0.19
C ILE A 63 -9.49 -13.94 0.85
N ARG A 64 -8.59 -14.06 1.85
CA ARG A 64 -8.71 -15.00 2.97
C ARG A 64 -8.45 -14.28 4.29
N ILE A 65 -8.93 -14.84 5.39
CA ILE A 65 -8.59 -14.34 6.73
C ILE A 65 -7.09 -14.51 6.93
N GLY A 66 -6.43 -13.43 7.38
CA GLY A 66 -4.99 -13.34 7.52
C GLY A 66 -4.27 -12.69 6.32
N ASP A 67 -4.91 -12.60 5.15
CA ASP A 67 -4.30 -11.92 4.01
C ASP A 67 -4.07 -10.43 4.32
N THR A 68 -2.95 -9.90 3.84
CA THR A 68 -2.71 -8.46 3.81
C THR A 68 -3.15 -7.91 2.46
N VAL A 69 -4.06 -6.96 2.50
CA VAL A 69 -4.66 -6.37 1.30
C VAL A 69 -4.57 -4.85 1.33
N THR A 70 -4.49 -4.26 0.13
CA THR A 70 -4.68 -2.82 -0.07
C THR A 70 -5.90 -2.61 -0.95
N ILE A 71 -6.90 -1.96 -0.43
CA ILE A 71 -8.09 -1.54 -1.17
C ILE A 71 -8.24 -0.03 -1.05
N ARG A 72 -8.32 0.67 -2.20
CA ARG A 72 -8.17 2.14 -2.25
C ARG A 72 -6.86 2.55 -1.56
N ASP A 73 -6.92 3.40 -0.54
CA ASP A 73 -5.77 3.88 0.23
C ASP A 73 -5.59 3.15 1.58
N LEU A 74 -6.31 2.05 1.79
CA LEU A 74 -6.31 1.31 3.04
C LEU A 74 -5.51 0.03 2.90
N THR A 75 -4.46 -0.12 3.71
CA THR A 75 -3.67 -1.36 3.78
C THR A 75 -3.82 -1.97 5.16
N GLY A 76 -4.12 -3.26 5.21
CA GLY A 76 -4.24 -3.98 6.48
C GLY A 76 -4.48 -5.47 6.29
N SER A 77 -4.58 -6.19 7.40
CA SER A 77 -4.84 -7.63 7.42
C SER A 77 -6.33 -7.91 7.58
N ILE A 78 -6.83 -8.89 6.84
CA ILE A 78 -8.22 -9.36 6.93
C ILE A 78 -8.40 -10.15 8.22
N THR A 79 -9.21 -9.63 9.12
CA THR A 79 -9.49 -10.28 10.41
C THR A 79 -10.77 -11.11 10.37
N ARG A 80 -11.75 -10.69 9.57
CA ARG A 80 -13.07 -11.34 9.53
C ARG A 80 -13.78 -11.09 8.20
N ILE A 81 -14.38 -12.14 7.65
CA ILE A 81 -15.23 -12.07 6.46
C ILE A 81 -16.65 -12.44 6.91
N ASN A 82 -17.55 -11.47 6.88
CA ASN A 82 -18.96 -11.65 7.19
C ASN A 82 -19.80 -11.67 5.91
N THR A 83 -21.08 -11.99 6.04
CA THR A 83 -22.02 -12.16 4.92
C THR A 83 -22.10 -10.95 3.98
N ARG A 84 -21.99 -9.72 4.49
CA ARG A 84 -22.14 -8.48 3.70
C ARG A 84 -20.92 -7.57 3.72
N ALA A 85 -19.98 -7.78 4.63
CA ALA A 85 -18.83 -6.92 4.81
C ALA A 85 -17.64 -7.71 5.37
N THR A 86 -16.46 -7.32 4.97
CA THR A 86 -15.16 -7.83 5.44
C THR A 86 -14.54 -6.80 6.37
N THR A 87 -13.95 -7.27 7.48
CA THR A 87 -13.23 -6.42 8.44
C THR A 87 -11.73 -6.52 8.18
N ILE A 88 -11.09 -5.38 8.02
CA ILE A 88 -9.64 -5.23 7.86
C ILE A 88 -9.11 -4.52 9.10
N SER A 89 -8.03 -5.02 9.68
CA SER A 89 -7.27 -4.33 10.73
C SER A 89 -6.05 -3.65 10.09
N ASP A 90 -5.93 -2.34 10.24
CA ASP A 90 -4.77 -1.60 9.78
C ASP A 90 -3.57 -1.73 10.74
N TRP A 91 -2.45 -1.06 10.40
CA TRP A 91 -1.24 -1.07 11.22
C TRP A 91 -1.39 -0.35 12.57
N ASP A 92 -2.36 0.56 12.68
CA ASP A 92 -2.74 1.25 13.93
C ASP A 92 -3.76 0.43 14.76
N ARG A 93 -4.10 -0.80 14.32
CA ARG A 93 -5.13 -1.68 14.89
C ARG A 93 -6.56 -1.15 14.81
N LYS A 94 -6.82 -0.26 13.86
CA LYS A 94 -8.19 0.18 13.57
C LYS A 94 -8.92 -0.88 12.75
N GLU A 95 -10.13 -1.23 13.17
CA GLU A 95 -10.99 -2.11 12.40
C GLU A 95 -11.78 -1.31 11.36
N ILE A 96 -11.52 -1.62 10.09
CA ILE A 96 -12.15 -0.97 8.95
C ILE A 96 -13.11 -1.97 8.32
N ILE A 97 -14.39 -1.58 8.23
CA ILE A 97 -15.45 -2.42 7.67
C ILE A 97 -15.64 -2.04 6.21
N VAL A 98 -15.29 -2.95 5.32
CA VAL A 98 -15.39 -2.79 3.87
C VAL A 98 -16.55 -3.63 3.34
N PRO A 99 -17.52 -3.05 2.60
CA PRO A 99 -18.58 -3.82 1.96
C PRO A 99 -18.01 -4.88 1.00
N ASN A 100 -18.54 -6.10 1.03
CA ASN A 100 -18.02 -7.20 0.21
C ASN A 100 -18.05 -6.90 -1.29
N LYS A 101 -19.03 -6.11 -1.75
CA LYS A 101 -19.13 -5.67 -3.15
C LYS A 101 -17.83 -4.98 -3.63
N ALA A 102 -17.15 -4.22 -2.76
CA ALA A 102 -15.92 -3.52 -3.13
C ALA A 102 -14.83 -4.49 -3.59
N PHE A 103 -14.68 -5.64 -2.96
CA PHE A 103 -13.70 -6.67 -3.35
C PHE A 103 -14.01 -7.37 -4.68
N ILE A 104 -15.24 -7.25 -5.19
CA ILE A 104 -15.65 -7.88 -6.46
C ILE A 104 -15.67 -6.87 -7.60
N THR A 105 -16.00 -5.60 -7.31
CA THR A 105 -16.21 -4.56 -8.33
C THR A 105 -15.09 -3.55 -8.43
N GLU A 106 -14.22 -3.45 -7.44
CA GLU A 106 -13.11 -2.49 -7.41
C GLU A 106 -11.77 -3.23 -7.54
N GLN A 107 -10.75 -2.51 -7.98
CA GLN A 107 -9.38 -3.02 -7.98
C GLN A 107 -8.84 -3.00 -6.54
N PHE A 108 -8.26 -4.11 -6.12
CA PHE A 108 -7.52 -4.21 -4.87
C PHE A 108 -6.22 -5.00 -5.09
N ILE A 109 -5.28 -4.87 -4.15
CA ILE A 109 -4.02 -5.61 -4.16
C ILE A 109 -4.06 -6.61 -3.01
N ASN A 110 -3.83 -7.88 -3.30
CA ASN A 110 -3.60 -8.90 -2.28
C ASN A 110 -2.10 -9.23 -2.26
N TRP A 111 -1.43 -8.93 -1.13
CA TRP A 111 0.01 -9.10 -0.96
C TRP A 111 0.42 -10.51 -0.55
N SER A 112 -0.54 -11.37 -0.23
CA SER A 112 -0.28 -12.71 0.34
C SER A 112 -1.07 -13.84 -0.31
N LEU A 113 -1.81 -13.56 -1.39
CA LEU A 113 -2.74 -14.55 -2.00
C LEU A 113 -2.02 -15.80 -2.50
N SER A 114 -0.95 -15.64 -3.26
CA SER A 114 -0.18 -16.74 -3.87
C SER A 114 1.19 -16.89 -3.22
N ASP A 115 1.84 -15.78 -2.89
CA ASP A 115 3.14 -15.71 -2.26
C ASP A 115 3.16 -14.46 -1.36
N SER A 116 3.70 -14.59 -0.16
CA SER A 116 3.82 -13.46 0.78
C SER A 116 5.07 -12.61 0.53
N VAL A 117 5.99 -13.07 -0.32
CA VAL A 117 7.24 -12.38 -0.63
C VAL A 117 6.98 -11.03 -1.26
N THR A 118 7.55 -9.99 -0.68
CA THR A 118 7.40 -8.62 -1.17
C THR A 118 8.73 -7.99 -1.53
N ARG A 119 8.78 -7.34 -2.69
CA ARG A 119 9.96 -6.57 -3.11
C ARG A 119 10.02 -5.24 -2.39
N VAL A 120 11.20 -4.91 -1.86
CA VAL A 120 11.53 -3.60 -1.30
C VAL A 120 12.60 -2.97 -2.19
N VAL A 121 12.35 -1.78 -2.67
CA VAL A 121 13.28 -1.01 -3.48
C VAL A 121 13.82 0.14 -2.65
N LEU A 122 15.14 0.27 -2.59
CA LEU A 122 15.82 1.34 -1.87
C LEU A 122 16.69 2.13 -2.86
N THR A 123 16.54 3.44 -2.82
CA THR A 123 17.40 4.36 -3.56
C THR A 123 18.55 4.79 -2.65
N VAL A 124 19.77 4.47 -3.03
CA VAL A 124 20.98 4.78 -2.27
C VAL A 124 21.85 5.74 -3.06
N PRO A 125 22.02 6.99 -2.61
CA PRO A 125 22.94 7.93 -3.24
C PRO A 125 24.37 7.67 -2.77
N ALA A 126 25.32 7.74 -3.71
CA ALA A 126 26.75 7.70 -3.43
C ALA A 126 27.44 8.87 -4.13
N PRO A 127 28.58 9.39 -3.63
CA PRO A 127 29.28 10.49 -4.26
C PRO A 127 29.88 10.05 -5.60
N SER A 128 30.05 11.00 -6.53
CA SER A 128 30.53 10.70 -7.90
C SER A 128 31.98 10.23 -7.96
N ASP A 129 32.78 10.52 -6.93
CA ASP A 129 34.19 10.11 -6.80
C ASP A 129 34.35 8.72 -6.18
N ALA A 130 33.24 8.11 -5.65
CA ALA A 130 33.26 6.76 -5.17
C ALA A 130 33.33 5.75 -6.33
N ASN A 131 34.07 4.64 -6.10
CA ASN A 131 34.09 3.55 -7.06
C ASN A 131 32.74 2.83 -7.08
N SER A 132 32.08 2.80 -8.22
CA SER A 132 30.75 2.19 -8.37
C SER A 132 30.74 0.68 -8.10
N GLU A 133 31.84 -0.02 -8.41
CA GLU A 133 31.97 -1.45 -8.11
C GLU A 133 32.06 -1.70 -6.60
N GLU A 134 32.82 -0.87 -5.89
CA GLU A 134 32.95 -0.93 -4.43
C GLU A 134 31.62 -0.64 -3.74
N VAL A 135 30.88 0.41 -4.18
CA VAL A 135 29.55 0.71 -3.67
C VAL A 135 28.60 -0.47 -3.89
N THR A 136 28.63 -1.04 -5.09
CA THR A 136 27.80 -2.21 -5.43
C THR A 136 28.10 -3.38 -4.50
N GLN A 137 29.37 -3.66 -4.22
CA GLN A 137 29.77 -4.74 -3.31
C GLN A 137 29.33 -4.48 -1.87
N ILE A 138 29.41 -3.24 -1.39
CA ILE A 138 28.92 -2.86 -0.05
C ILE A 138 27.40 -3.10 0.04
N LEU A 139 26.65 -2.74 -1.00
CA LEU A 139 25.20 -2.94 -1.02
C LEU A 139 24.81 -4.43 -1.02
N TYR A 140 25.54 -5.27 -1.76
CA TYR A 140 25.35 -6.72 -1.71
C TYR A 140 25.68 -7.29 -0.33
N THR A 141 26.81 -6.90 0.25
CA THR A 141 27.22 -7.33 1.59
C THR A 141 26.21 -6.91 2.66
N ALA A 142 25.66 -5.69 2.53
CA ALA A 142 24.61 -5.23 3.42
C ALA A 142 23.33 -6.08 3.29
N ALA A 143 22.94 -6.44 2.05
CA ALA A 143 21.79 -7.29 1.81
C ALA A 143 21.96 -8.71 2.39
N GLU A 144 23.13 -9.31 2.22
CA GLU A 144 23.47 -10.64 2.77
C GLU A 144 23.49 -10.67 4.31
N ARG A 145 23.88 -9.55 4.95
CA ARG A 145 23.94 -9.43 6.41
C ARG A 145 22.60 -9.10 7.05
N CYS A 146 21.63 -8.63 6.29
CA CYS A 146 20.32 -8.22 6.78
C CYS A 146 19.45 -9.44 7.11
N SER A 147 19.00 -9.55 8.35
CA SER A 147 18.24 -10.71 8.86
C SER A 147 16.85 -10.87 8.23
N PHE A 148 16.27 -9.81 7.63
CA PHE A 148 14.95 -9.81 7.04
C PHE A 148 14.95 -9.97 5.51
N VAL A 149 16.13 -9.98 4.87
CA VAL A 149 16.26 -10.24 3.43
C VAL A 149 16.26 -11.74 3.20
N ILE A 150 15.51 -12.19 2.20
CA ILE A 150 15.50 -13.59 1.78
C ILE A 150 16.44 -13.79 0.59
N ASP A 151 16.99 -14.99 0.45
CA ASP A 151 17.96 -15.32 -0.59
C ASP A 151 17.32 -15.60 -1.95
N ASN A 152 16.05 -15.93 -1.97
CA ASN A 152 15.32 -16.23 -3.20
C ASN A 152 13.95 -15.51 -3.21
N PRO A 153 13.74 -14.54 -4.11
CA PRO A 153 14.67 -14.06 -5.16
C PRO A 153 15.90 -13.36 -4.59
N ALA A 154 17.04 -13.49 -5.29
CA ALA A 154 18.30 -12.89 -4.87
C ALA A 154 18.25 -11.34 -4.90
N PRO A 155 19.01 -10.65 -4.03
CA PRO A 155 19.20 -9.22 -4.10
C PRO A 155 19.79 -8.77 -5.44
N GLU A 156 19.36 -7.60 -5.92
CA GLU A 156 19.86 -6.98 -7.14
C GLU A 156 20.30 -5.54 -6.85
N VAL A 157 21.43 -5.12 -7.41
CA VAL A 157 21.94 -3.75 -7.31
C VAL A 157 22.16 -3.18 -8.70
N PHE A 158 21.60 -2.00 -8.96
CA PHE A 158 21.75 -1.29 -10.23
C PHE A 158 22.20 0.15 -9.99
N LEU A 159 23.16 0.63 -10.77
CA LEU A 159 23.39 2.07 -10.92
C LEU A 159 22.36 2.60 -11.91
N VAL A 160 21.38 3.35 -11.42
CA VAL A 160 20.22 3.76 -12.24
C VAL A 160 20.30 5.16 -12.78
N ASP A 161 21.10 6.04 -12.15
CA ASP A 161 21.22 7.43 -12.59
C ASP A 161 22.50 8.09 -12.11
N LEU A 162 22.90 9.17 -12.82
CA LEU A 162 24.03 10.04 -12.50
C LEU A 162 23.54 11.48 -12.47
N GLN A 163 23.31 12.02 -11.27
CA GLN A 163 22.76 13.36 -11.11
C GLN A 163 23.75 14.29 -10.40
N GLN A 164 24.11 15.40 -11.04
CA GLN A 164 24.84 16.53 -10.40
C GLN A 164 25.98 16.12 -9.45
N GLY A 165 26.79 15.15 -9.85
CA GLY A 165 27.91 14.68 -9.02
C GLY A 165 27.51 13.62 -7.98
N ILE A 166 26.37 12.97 -8.15
CA ILE A 166 25.87 11.89 -7.31
C ILE A 166 25.56 10.68 -8.19
N GLN A 167 26.01 9.51 -7.76
CA GLN A 167 25.60 8.23 -8.32
C GLN A 167 24.37 7.75 -7.57
N ILE A 168 23.33 7.34 -8.30
CA ILE A 168 22.09 6.82 -7.70
C ILE A 168 22.02 5.32 -7.95
N PHE A 169 22.11 4.57 -6.87
CA PHE A 169 21.95 3.11 -6.89
C PHE A 169 20.53 2.73 -6.48
N GLU A 170 20.02 1.70 -7.10
CA GLU A 170 18.78 1.04 -6.71
C GLU A 170 19.10 -0.36 -6.20
N LEU A 171 18.87 -0.59 -4.90
CA LEU A 171 18.99 -1.90 -4.27
C LEU A 171 17.59 -2.51 -4.19
N ARG A 172 17.38 -3.64 -4.86
CA ARG A 172 16.17 -4.45 -4.86
C ARG A 172 16.38 -5.66 -3.98
N ILE A 173 15.61 -5.76 -2.93
CA ILE A 173 15.67 -6.84 -1.96
C ILE A 173 14.26 -7.35 -1.68
N TYR A 174 14.17 -8.52 -1.10
CA TYR A 174 12.88 -9.19 -0.89
C TYR A 174 12.71 -9.54 0.58
N ALA A 175 11.52 -9.26 1.11
CA ALA A 175 11.10 -9.63 2.45
C ALA A 175 10.11 -10.80 2.38
N ALA A 176 10.14 -11.70 3.36
CA ALA A 176 9.27 -12.87 3.42
C ALA A 176 7.77 -12.50 3.50
N GLU A 177 7.46 -11.35 4.10
CA GLU A 177 6.08 -10.88 4.24
C GLU A 177 6.02 -9.35 4.37
N MET A 178 4.81 -8.81 4.19
CA MET A 178 4.57 -7.36 4.23
C MET A 178 4.96 -6.73 5.58
N GLY A 179 4.78 -7.44 6.69
CA GLY A 179 5.15 -6.99 8.04
C GLY A 179 6.64 -6.77 8.22
N HIS A 180 7.49 -7.50 7.50
CA HIS A 180 8.94 -7.39 7.57
C HIS A 180 9.54 -6.21 6.79
N ARG A 181 8.75 -5.50 5.96
CA ARG A 181 9.26 -4.40 5.12
C ARG A 181 9.89 -3.25 5.90
N MET A 182 9.27 -2.83 7.01
CA MET A 182 9.80 -1.73 7.82
C MET A 182 11.03 -2.14 8.66
N PRO A 183 11.03 -3.27 9.38
CA PRO A 183 12.23 -3.79 10.02
C PRO A 183 13.39 -3.97 9.04
N LEU A 184 13.14 -4.55 7.86
CA LEU A 184 14.12 -4.71 6.79
C LEU A 184 14.71 -3.36 6.37
N ARG A 185 13.86 -2.36 6.07
CA ARG A 185 14.33 -1.02 5.69
C ARG A 185 15.19 -0.38 6.76
N HIS A 186 14.85 -0.57 8.03
CA HIS A 186 15.63 -0.04 9.13
C HIS A 186 17.01 -0.68 9.20
N GLU A 187 17.06 -2.00 9.25
CA GLU A 187 18.31 -2.76 9.39
C GLU A 187 19.25 -2.55 8.21
N ILE A 188 18.72 -2.64 6.98
CA ILE A 188 19.53 -2.48 5.77
C ILE A 188 20.14 -1.08 5.66
N HIS A 189 19.40 -0.01 6.02
CA HIS A 189 19.97 1.33 6.03
C HIS A 189 21.12 1.46 7.05
N GLN A 190 21.01 0.82 8.22
CA GLN A 190 22.09 0.82 9.20
C GLN A 190 23.33 0.10 8.66
N LEU A 191 23.13 -1.07 8.02
CA LEU A 191 24.23 -1.85 7.43
C LEU A 191 24.91 -1.09 6.27
N ILE A 192 24.13 -0.43 5.41
CA ILE A 192 24.67 0.42 4.34
C ILE A 192 25.51 1.56 4.92
N LEU A 193 24.98 2.26 5.93
CA LEU A 193 25.71 3.36 6.57
C LEU A 193 26.99 2.88 7.26
N ALA A 194 26.99 1.70 7.87
CA ALA A 194 28.16 1.09 8.46
C ALA A 194 29.19 0.75 7.38
N GLY A 195 28.79 0.10 6.28
CA GLY A 195 29.64 -0.25 5.18
C GLY A 195 30.28 0.98 4.52
N PHE A 196 29.51 2.05 4.30
CA PHE A 196 30.04 3.31 3.74
C PHE A 196 31.12 3.92 4.67
N ARG A 197 30.89 3.91 5.99
CA ARG A 197 31.89 4.40 6.95
C ARG A 197 33.18 3.56 6.98
N GLU A 198 33.05 2.23 6.92
CA GLU A 198 34.19 1.31 6.89
C GLU A 198 35.07 1.55 5.67
N HIS A 199 34.48 1.89 4.52
CA HIS A 199 35.20 2.15 3.28
C HIS A 199 35.51 3.64 3.04
N GLY A 200 35.22 4.51 4.01
CA GLY A 200 35.50 5.95 3.91
C GLY A 200 34.68 6.68 2.83
N ILE A 201 33.51 6.14 2.47
CA ILE A 201 32.56 6.76 1.54
C ILE A 201 31.65 7.69 2.31
N ASP A 202 31.73 8.98 2.05
CA ASP A 202 30.85 9.96 2.65
C ASP A 202 29.51 9.99 1.94
N MET A 203 28.42 10.23 2.69
CA MET A 203 27.11 10.47 2.07
C MET A 203 27.16 11.78 1.28
N PRO A 204 26.64 11.79 0.04
CA PRO A 204 26.69 12.99 -0.77
C PRO A 204 25.84 14.12 -0.15
N PHE A 205 26.45 15.29 -0.07
CA PHE A 205 25.74 16.51 0.34
C PHE A 205 24.99 17.09 -0.86
N PRO A 206 23.81 17.70 -0.63
CA PRO A 206 23.16 18.44 -1.70
C PRO A 206 24.09 19.57 -2.20
N PRO A 207 24.22 19.77 -3.52
CA PRO A 207 25.10 20.83 -4.06
C PRO A 207 24.57 22.19 -3.65
N PHE A 208 25.35 22.92 -2.86
CA PHE A 208 25.07 24.32 -2.52
C PHE A 208 25.74 25.24 -3.53
N GLN A 209 24.97 26.06 -4.21
CA GLN A 209 25.50 27.20 -4.94
C GLN A 209 25.50 28.43 -4.01
N MET A 210 26.66 28.81 -3.48
CA MET A 210 26.82 30.07 -2.77
C MET A 210 27.17 31.18 -3.77
N ARG A 211 26.30 32.15 -3.95
CA ARG A 211 26.59 33.39 -4.66
C ARG A 211 27.12 34.41 -3.65
N LEU A 212 28.42 34.61 -3.63
CA LEU A 212 29.01 35.67 -2.81
C LEU A 212 28.85 37.00 -3.58
N GLU A 213 27.96 37.87 -3.12
CA GLU A 213 27.91 39.26 -3.57
C GLU A 213 28.79 40.11 -2.64
N SER A 214 29.79 40.78 -3.21
CA SER A 214 30.58 41.73 -2.42
C SER A 214 29.74 42.97 -2.08
N LEU A 215 29.77 43.40 -0.84
CA LEU A 215 29.07 44.61 -0.35
C LEU A 215 29.60 45.90 -0.99
N ASP A 216 30.72 45.85 -1.73
CA ASP A 216 31.38 47.02 -2.37
C ASP A 216 30.97 47.28 -3.83
N GLY A 217 29.84 46.78 -4.29
CA GLY A 217 29.28 47.15 -5.60
C GLY A 217 30.14 46.76 -6.84
N ARG A 218 31.28 46.06 -6.69
CA ARG A 218 32.06 45.50 -7.79
C ARG A 218 31.71 44.03 -7.97
N LYS A 219 31.01 43.70 -9.05
CA LYS A 219 30.73 42.32 -9.47
C LYS A 219 32.06 41.62 -9.84
N THR A 220 32.65 40.91 -8.92
CA THR A 220 33.67 39.93 -9.22
C THR A 220 33.01 38.55 -9.25
N GLY A 221 32.60 38.14 -10.43
CA GLY A 221 32.15 36.76 -10.68
C GLY A 221 33.34 35.81 -10.52
N ARG A 222 33.43 35.16 -9.37
CA ARG A 222 34.34 34.05 -9.15
C ARG A 222 33.48 32.92 -8.57
N THR A 223 33.19 31.98 -9.43
CA THR A 223 32.60 30.70 -9.04
C THR A 223 33.68 29.91 -8.29
N LEU A 224 33.62 29.86 -6.98
CA LEU A 224 34.47 28.97 -6.20
C LEU A 224 33.75 27.64 -6.05
N THR A 225 34.10 26.66 -6.89
CA THR A 225 33.79 25.24 -6.63
C THR A 225 34.76 24.79 -5.55
N SER A 226 34.31 24.81 -4.29
CA SER A 226 35.14 24.33 -3.18
C SER A 226 34.85 22.84 -2.93
N ALA A 227 35.60 22.00 -3.62
CA ALA A 227 35.92 20.67 -3.15
C ALA A 227 37.38 20.69 -2.64
N ALA A 228 37.63 21.32 -1.52
CA ALA A 228 38.93 21.24 -0.86
C ALA A 228 38.82 20.33 0.34
N ARG A 229 39.08 19.02 0.15
CA ARG A 229 39.55 18.12 1.20
C ARG A 229 40.91 18.57 1.70
N THR A 230 41.00 19.16 2.85
CA THR A 230 42.24 19.21 3.61
C THR A 230 42.44 17.87 4.33
N ARG A 231 43.33 17.00 3.80
CA ARG A 231 43.91 15.92 4.59
C ARG A 231 44.76 16.51 5.71
N PRO A 232 44.65 16.07 6.96
CA PRO A 232 45.65 16.41 7.94
C PRO A 232 46.96 15.68 7.60
N ALA A 233 48.04 16.48 7.48
CA ALA A 233 49.37 15.96 7.33
C ALA A 233 49.77 15.16 8.58
N GLY A 234 50.26 13.92 8.34
CA GLY A 234 50.80 13.10 9.38
C GLY A 234 52.00 13.76 10.05
N SER A 235 52.03 13.72 11.38
CA SER A 235 53.23 13.95 12.19
C SER A 235 53.94 12.63 12.43
N LEU A 236 55.21 12.69 12.22
CA LEU A 236 56.29 11.76 12.60
C LEU A 236 56.05 10.99 13.91
#